data_19ad81709f7e3ab732799fd891df4b3c
#
_entry.id   19ad81709f7e3ab732799fd891df4b3c
#
_cell.length_a   1.000
_cell.length_b   1.000
_cell.length_c   1.000
_cell.angle_alpha   90.00
_cell.angle_beta   90.00
_cell.angle_gamma   90.00
#
_symmetry.space_group_name_H-M   'P 1'
#
loop_
_entity.id
_entity.type
_entity.pdbx_description
1 polymer ?
#
loop_
_entity_poly.entity_id
_entity_poly.type
_entity_poly.pdbx_seq_one_letter_code
_entity_poly.pdbx_strand_id
1 'polypeptide(L)'
;MTFRKIEVLPISGNIGALINNVQLNDLDDETFAEIHQAWLSNCVVFFRNQKITPQQQINFAKRFGEIHFHPYMKGLDKYPEILEIIKEPGDGYPFGSVWHTDQMFNPKPAKATMLYAHEVPSKGGDTMFSNQYLAYEALSQAMKEILTEVKTFNVGDGFSRGIGKAKRIDRYAKNPTMRAKIRNPGNITTEAVHPLIRTHPETRKKSLYIGSHTQ
;
A
#
# COMPACT_ATOMS: atom_id res chain seq x y z
N MET A 1 18.29 18.01 -0.34
CA MET A 1 17.52 18.30 -1.56
C MET A 1 16.62 19.47 -1.24
N THR A 2 16.54 20.47 -2.07
CA THR A 2 15.73 21.68 -1.81
C THR A 2 14.51 21.64 -2.73
N PHE A 3 13.31 21.63 -2.16
CA PHE A 3 12.04 21.72 -2.85
C PHE A 3 11.67 23.21 -3.00
N ARG A 4 11.06 23.60 -4.11
CA ARG A 4 10.70 25.00 -4.41
C ARG A 4 9.19 25.24 -4.37
N LYS A 5 8.41 24.24 -4.74
CA LYS A 5 6.94 24.29 -4.85
C LYS A 5 6.25 23.77 -3.61
N ILE A 6 6.88 22.83 -2.90
CA ILE A 6 6.30 22.16 -1.75
C ILE A 6 7.19 22.34 -0.52
N GLU A 7 6.59 22.24 0.65
CA GLU A 7 7.30 22.12 1.90
C GLU A 7 7.23 20.66 2.37
N VAL A 8 8.38 20.06 2.68
CA VAL A 8 8.50 18.68 3.13
C VAL A 8 8.95 18.64 4.58
N LEU A 9 8.08 18.19 5.46
CA LEU A 9 8.33 18.09 6.90
C LEU A 9 8.40 16.61 7.31
N PRO A 10 9.59 16.07 7.64
CA PRO A 10 9.71 14.72 8.15
C PRO A 10 8.88 14.51 9.41
N ILE A 11 8.11 13.40 9.47
CA ILE A 11 7.29 13.03 10.64
C ILE A 11 8.10 12.18 11.61
N SER A 12 8.96 11.33 11.08
CA SER A 12 9.91 10.55 11.89
C SER A 12 11.30 10.58 11.25
N GLY A 13 12.33 10.15 11.99
CA GLY A 13 13.69 10.13 11.46
C GLY A 13 13.94 9.17 10.30
N ASN A 14 13.06 8.19 10.11
CA ASN A 14 13.33 7.04 9.25
C ASN A 14 12.27 6.78 8.15
N ILE A 15 11.07 7.33 8.29
CA ILE A 15 9.98 7.11 7.36
C ILE A 15 8.87 8.16 7.56
N GLY A 16 8.30 8.61 6.47
CA GLY A 16 7.15 9.50 6.46
C GLY A 16 7.48 10.98 6.47
N ALA A 17 6.81 11.73 5.62
CA ALA A 17 6.85 13.18 5.60
C ALA A 17 5.46 13.78 5.34
N LEU A 18 5.19 14.91 5.95
CA LEU A 18 4.05 15.76 5.62
C LEU A 18 4.44 16.69 4.48
N ILE A 19 3.60 16.77 3.47
CA ILE A 19 3.74 17.68 2.34
C ILE A 19 2.75 18.83 2.51
N ASN A 20 3.27 20.03 2.66
CA ASN A 20 2.51 21.26 2.78
C ASN A 20 2.58 22.09 1.48
N ASN A 21 1.79 23.17 1.45
CA ASN A 21 1.74 24.14 0.35
C ASN A 21 1.31 23.54 -0.99
N VAL A 22 0.41 22.54 -0.95
CA VAL A 22 -0.06 21.85 -2.14
C VAL A 22 -1.55 21.53 -2.03
N GLN A 23 -2.24 21.59 -3.18
CA GLN A 23 -3.60 21.11 -3.37
C GLN A 23 -3.59 20.05 -4.49
N LEU A 24 -4.00 18.80 -4.16
CA LEU A 24 -3.90 17.68 -5.08
C LEU A 24 -4.87 17.73 -6.26
N ASN A 25 -5.86 18.62 -6.21
CA ASN A 25 -6.84 18.84 -7.27
C ASN A 25 -6.35 19.75 -8.40
N ASP A 26 -5.22 20.45 -8.19
CA ASP A 26 -4.64 21.40 -9.16
C ASP A 26 -3.10 21.36 -9.09
N LEU A 27 -2.51 20.38 -9.76
CA LEU A 27 -1.07 20.14 -9.74
C LEU A 27 -0.46 20.33 -11.12
N ASP A 28 0.50 21.25 -11.23
CA ASP A 28 1.41 21.32 -12.37
C ASP A 28 2.44 20.15 -12.33
N ASP A 29 3.18 19.99 -13.42
CA ASP A 29 4.14 18.91 -13.56
C ASP A 29 5.36 19.08 -12.66
N GLU A 30 5.78 20.31 -12.41
CA GLU A 30 6.90 20.64 -11.54
C GLU A 30 6.57 20.27 -10.08
N THR A 31 5.41 20.68 -9.59
CA THR A 31 4.93 20.33 -8.25
C THR A 31 4.77 18.83 -8.08
N PHE A 32 4.23 18.15 -9.08
CA PHE A 32 4.14 16.68 -9.04
C PHE A 32 5.51 16.02 -9.00
N ALA A 33 6.47 16.50 -9.77
CA ALA A 33 7.84 15.95 -9.76
C ALA A 33 8.48 16.09 -8.37
N GLU A 34 8.25 17.20 -7.68
CA GLU A 34 8.72 17.40 -6.32
C GLU A 34 8.01 16.45 -5.33
N ILE A 35 6.68 16.27 -5.44
CA ILE A 35 5.93 15.29 -4.64
C ILE A 35 6.46 13.89 -4.85
N HIS A 36 6.67 13.48 -6.09
CA HIS A 36 7.20 12.17 -6.44
C HIS A 36 8.59 11.94 -5.83
N GLN A 37 9.47 12.94 -5.92
CA GLN A 37 10.79 12.89 -5.32
C GLN A 37 10.74 12.83 -3.78
N ALA A 38 9.84 13.60 -3.16
CA ALA A 38 9.63 13.58 -1.72
C ALA A 38 9.13 12.20 -1.25
N TRP A 39 8.21 11.59 -2.00
CA TRP A 39 7.73 10.23 -1.73
C TRP A 39 8.85 9.20 -1.84
N LEU A 40 9.65 9.22 -2.91
CA LEU A 40 10.79 8.30 -3.06
C LEU A 40 11.81 8.43 -1.93
N SER A 41 11.99 9.63 -1.40
CA SER A 41 12.95 9.90 -0.32
C SER A 41 12.43 9.49 1.06
N ASN A 42 11.11 9.56 1.29
CA ASN A 42 10.51 9.35 2.61
C ASN A 42 9.66 8.07 2.70
N CYS A 43 9.51 7.30 1.63
CA CYS A 43 8.71 6.06 1.51
C CYS A 43 7.20 6.26 1.66
N VAL A 44 6.76 7.16 2.55
CA VAL A 44 5.35 7.52 2.78
C VAL A 44 5.24 9.03 2.85
N VAL A 45 4.23 9.60 2.21
CA VAL A 45 3.94 11.04 2.30
C VAL A 45 2.48 11.28 2.65
N PHE A 46 2.22 12.33 3.39
CA PHE A 46 0.91 12.69 3.88
C PHE A 46 0.54 14.09 3.42
N PHE A 47 -0.73 14.26 3.09
CA PHE A 47 -1.31 15.54 2.68
C PHE A 47 -2.49 15.83 3.60
N ARG A 48 -2.48 16.96 4.28
CA ARG A 48 -3.58 17.40 5.15
C ARG A 48 -4.54 18.32 4.39
N ASN A 49 -5.77 18.39 4.88
CA ASN A 49 -6.79 19.35 4.42
C ASN A 49 -7.06 19.31 2.90
N GLN A 50 -6.96 18.14 2.30
CA GLN A 50 -7.25 17.93 0.89
C GLN A 50 -8.76 17.72 0.70
N LYS A 51 -9.33 18.43 -0.30
CA LYS A 51 -10.71 18.21 -0.75
C LYS A 51 -10.67 17.81 -2.22
N ILE A 52 -10.71 16.52 -2.47
CA ILE A 52 -10.63 15.95 -3.82
C ILE A 52 -11.87 15.11 -4.12
N THR A 53 -12.35 15.20 -5.34
CA THR A 53 -13.40 14.33 -5.87
C THR A 53 -12.79 12.95 -6.21
N PRO A 54 -13.61 11.89 -6.34
CA PRO A 54 -13.13 10.60 -6.81
C PRO A 54 -12.37 10.67 -8.14
N GLN A 55 -12.83 11.51 -9.08
CA GLN A 55 -12.12 11.69 -10.36
C GLN A 55 -10.76 12.35 -10.19
N GLN A 56 -10.64 13.33 -9.30
CA GLN A 56 -9.35 13.99 -9.00
C GLN A 56 -8.40 13.02 -8.29
N GLN A 57 -8.91 12.15 -7.40
CA GLN A 57 -8.13 11.08 -6.80
C GLN A 57 -7.56 10.13 -7.86
N ILE A 58 -8.37 9.69 -8.81
CA ILE A 58 -7.95 8.84 -9.92
C ILE A 58 -6.91 9.56 -10.79
N ASN A 59 -7.13 10.83 -11.13
CA ASN A 59 -6.22 11.61 -11.96
C ASN A 59 -4.86 11.77 -11.29
N PHE A 60 -4.83 12.05 -9.98
CA PHE A 60 -3.58 12.11 -9.22
C PHE A 60 -2.86 10.75 -9.20
N ALA A 61 -3.58 9.67 -8.91
CA ALA A 61 -3.01 8.32 -8.89
C ALA A 61 -2.41 7.92 -10.24
N LYS A 62 -3.06 8.26 -11.36
CA LYS A 62 -2.58 7.98 -12.73
C LYS A 62 -1.23 8.63 -13.04
N ARG A 63 -0.85 9.71 -12.37
CA ARG A 63 0.47 10.32 -12.55
C ARG A 63 1.63 9.43 -12.06
N PHE A 64 1.35 8.48 -11.17
CA PHE A 64 2.34 7.49 -10.70
C PHE A 64 2.44 6.27 -11.62
N GLY A 65 1.43 6.01 -12.44
CA GLY A 65 1.36 4.87 -13.35
C GLY A 65 -0.06 4.35 -13.57
N GLU A 66 -0.16 3.16 -14.12
CA GLU A 66 -1.45 2.50 -14.35
C GLU A 66 -2.14 2.14 -13.04
N ILE A 67 -3.46 2.32 -13.01
CA ILE A 67 -4.28 1.93 -11.86
C ILE A 67 -4.40 0.41 -11.82
N HIS A 68 -4.13 -0.14 -10.65
CA HIS A 68 -4.27 -1.56 -10.39
C HIS A 68 -5.64 -1.86 -9.74
N PHE A 69 -6.38 -2.80 -10.34
CA PHE A 69 -7.67 -3.24 -9.79
C PHE A 69 -7.48 -4.40 -8.80
N HIS A 70 -8.08 -4.26 -7.61
CA HIS A 70 -7.97 -5.29 -6.60
C HIS A 70 -8.72 -6.57 -7.03
N PRO A 71 -8.08 -7.75 -7.11
CA PRO A 71 -8.69 -8.96 -7.67
C PRO A 71 -9.84 -9.50 -6.83
N TYR A 72 -9.82 -9.30 -5.52
CA TYR A 72 -10.79 -9.86 -4.57
C TYR A 72 -11.83 -8.89 -4.05
N MET A 73 -11.72 -7.60 -4.38
CA MET A 73 -12.61 -6.57 -3.87
C MET A 73 -13.15 -5.72 -5.01
N LYS A 74 -14.44 -5.43 -4.97
CA LYS A 74 -15.13 -4.55 -5.93
C LYS A 74 -14.90 -3.10 -5.51
N GLY A 75 -14.52 -2.24 -6.45
CA GLY A 75 -14.49 -0.80 -6.27
C GLY A 75 -15.88 -0.17 -6.28
N LEU A 76 -15.95 1.14 -6.22
CA LEU A 76 -17.19 1.90 -6.32
C LEU A 76 -17.85 1.69 -7.70
N ASP A 77 -19.18 1.72 -7.77
CA ASP A 77 -19.89 1.46 -9.03
C ASP A 77 -19.54 2.46 -10.13
N LYS A 78 -19.43 3.74 -9.80
CA LYS A 78 -19.05 4.81 -10.75
C LYS A 78 -17.55 4.98 -10.93
N TYR A 79 -16.74 4.50 -9.99
CA TYR A 79 -15.30 4.64 -9.96
C TYR A 79 -14.66 3.32 -9.53
N PRO A 80 -14.64 2.31 -10.40
CA PRO A 80 -14.20 0.96 -10.05
C PRO A 80 -12.72 0.89 -9.66
N GLU A 81 -11.94 1.93 -9.96
CA GLU A 81 -10.55 2.11 -9.53
C GLU A 81 -10.42 2.36 -8.03
N ILE A 82 -11.46 2.88 -7.38
CA ILE A 82 -11.44 3.24 -5.97
C ILE A 82 -12.09 2.13 -5.15
N LEU A 83 -11.31 1.55 -4.25
CA LEU A 83 -11.81 0.61 -3.25
C LEU A 83 -12.19 1.39 -1.98
N GLU A 84 -13.46 1.34 -1.62
CA GLU A 84 -13.92 1.90 -0.35
C GLU A 84 -13.76 0.85 0.76
N ILE A 85 -13.07 1.24 1.83
CA ILE A 85 -12.86 0.42 3.02
C ILE A 85 -13.62 1.04 4.18
N ILE A 86 -14.54 0.27 4.74
CA ILE A 86 -15.38 0.69 5.87
C ILE A 86 -15.12 -0.24 7.06
N LYS A 87 -14.89 0.37 8.22
CA LYS A 87 -14.83 -0.32 9.50
C LYS A 87 -15.93 0.21 10.41
N GLU A 88 -16.90 -0.64 10.69
CA GLU A 88 -18.00 -0.31 11.59
C GLU A 88 -17.67 -0.64 13.06
N PRO A 89 -18.29 0.06 14.01
CA PRO A 89 -18.21 -0.35 15.42
C PRO A 89 -18.67 -1.80 15.61
N GLY A 90 -17.86 -2.60 16.27
CA GLY A 90 -18.16 -4.03 16.50
C GLY A 90 -17.65 -4.99 15.43
N ASP A 91 -17.05 -4.51 14.33
CA ASP A 91 -16.37 -5.37 13.37
C ASP A 91 -15.22 -6.13 14.04
N GLY A 92 -15.28 -7.47 13.92
CA GLY A 92 -14.29 -8.34 14.57
C GLY A 92 -12.93 -8.38 13.87
N TYR A 93 -12.84 -7.94 12.61
CA TYR A 93 -11.62 -8.03 11.82
C TYR A 93 -11.40 -6.76 10.97
N PRO A 94 -10.39 -5.95 11.28
CA PRO A 94 -10.04 -4.80 10.44
C PRO A 94 -9.35 -5.24 9.14
N PHE A 95 -9.61 -4.50 8.07
CA PHE A 95 -8.91 -4.69 6.80
C PHE A 95 -7.43 -4.31 6.97
N GLY A 96 -6.52 -5.19 6.53
CA GLY A 96 -5.08 -4.88 6.57
C GLY A 96 -4.44 -4.90 7.98
N SER A 97 -5.00 -5.65 8.94
CA SER A 97 -4.56 -5.66 10.35
C SER A 97 -3.23 -6.36 10.65
N VAL A 98 -2.54 -6.85 9.65
CA VAL A 98 -1.25 -7.54 9.79
C VAL A 98 -0.19 -6.85 8.96
N TRP A 99 1.09 -6.99 9.35
CA TRP A 99 2.20 -6.47 8.56
C TRP A 99 2.23 -7.12 7.18
N HIS A 100 2.11 -6.31 6.13
CA HIS A 100 2.10 -6.76 4.74
C HIS A 100 2.64 -5.68 3.81
N THR A 101 3.02 -6.11 2.63
CA THR A 101 3.12 -5.27 1.44
C THR A 101 1.91 -5.57 0.57
N ASP A 102 1.30 -4.55 -0.01
CA ASP A 102 0.10 -4.71 -0.81
C ASP A 102 0.35 -5.60 -2.03
N GLN A 103 -0.56 -6.56 -2.21
CA GLN A 103 -0.70 -7.39 -3.40
C GLN A 103 0.60 -8.10 -3.86
N MET A 104 1.42 -8.57 -2.93
CA MET A 104 2.65 -9.33 -3.20
C MET A 104 2.41 -10.59 -4.07
N PHE A 105 1.19 -11.10 -4.07
CA PHE A 105 0.78 -12.23 -4.92
C PHE A 105 0.66 -11.87 -6.41
N ASN A 106 0.86 -10.61 -6.77
CA ASN A 106 0.85 -10.17 -8.16
C ASN A 106 2.25 -10.29 -8.77
N PRO A 107 2.40 -10.80 -10.00
CA PRO A 107 3.66 -10.77 -10.73
C PRO A 107 4.22 -9.34 -10.93
N LYS A 108 3.31 -8.36 -11.11
CA LYS A 108 3.62 -6.93 -11.12
C LYS A 108 2.83 -6.26 -9.98
N PRO A 109 3.38 -6.17 -8.76
CA PRO A 109 2.72 -5.48 -7.66
C PRO A 109 2.53 -4.00 -7.96
N ALA A 110 1.47 -3.42 -7.38
CA ALA A 110 1.23 -1.98 -7.51
C ALA A 110 2.43 -1.18 -7.01
N LYS A 111 2.74 -0.09 -7.71
CA LYS A 111 3.88 0.79 -7.39
C LYS A 111 3.68 1.51 -6.06
N ALA A 112 2.45 1.94 -5.79
CA ALA A 112 2.06 2.66 -4.60
C ALA A 112 0.59 2.40 -4.25
N THR A 113 0.22 2.66 -3.01
CA THR A 113 -1.17 2.69 -2.55
C THR A 113 -1.48 4.10 -2.07
N MET A 114 -2.61 4.65 -2.51
CA MET A 114 -3.11 5.95 -2.08
C MET A 114 -4.38 5.76 -1.26
N LEU A 115 -4.39 6.29 -0.04
CA LEU A 115 -5.55 6.29 0.85
C LEU A 115 -6.08 7.72 1.01
N TYR A 116 -7.38 7.89 0.84
CA TYR A 116 -8.08 9.14 1.14
C TYR A 116 -9.06 8.89 2.29
N ALA A 117 -8.80 9.51 3.44
CA ALA A 117 -9.61 9.34 4.62
C ALA A 117 -10.85 10.25 4.56
N HIS A 118 -12.03 9.65 4.57
CA HIS A 118 -13.32 10.35 4.65
C HIS A 118 -13.76 10.55 6.09
N GLU A 119 -13.67 9.49 6.88
CA GLU A 119 -14.03 9.49 8.28
C GLU A 119 -12.99 8.66 9.05
N VAL A 120 -12.49 9.21 10.14
CA VAL A 120 -11.53 8.54 11.02
C VAL A 120 -11.96 8.76 12.47
N PRO A 121 -11.79 7.77 13.36
CA PRO A 121 -12.09 7.93 14.76
C PRO A 121 -11.12 8.92 15.41
N SER A 122 -11.55 9.53 16.52
CA SER A 122 -10.70 10.44 17.30
C SER A 122 -9.55 9.72 18.01
N LYS A 123 -9.66 8.41 18.21
CA LYS A 123 -8.65 7.54 18.85
C LYS A 123 -8.64 6.18 18.19
N GLY A 124 -7.45 5.63 17.97
CA GLY A 124 -7.24 4.31 17.36
C GLY A 124 -7.45 4.30 15.85
N GLY A 125 -7.31 3.13 15.23
CA GLY A 125 -7.37 2.96 13.78
C GLY A 125 -6.10 3.43 13.08
N ASP A 126 -4.99 3.54 13.80
CA ASP A 126 -3.71 4.00 13.26
C ASP A 126 -3.17 3.06 12.18
N THR A 127 -2.56 3.65 11.15
CA THR A 127 -1.82 2.90 10.15
C THR A 127 -0.32 3.00 10.46
N MET A 128 0.32 1.86 10.65
CA MET A 128 1.74 1.78 10.92
C MET A 128 2.53 1.41 9.66
N PHE A 129 3.70 1.99 9.50
CA PHE A 129 4.60 1.74 8.38
C PHE A 129 5.97 1.28 8.86
N SER A 130 6.60 0.38 8.09
CA SER A 130 7.95 -0.10 8.36
C SER A 130 8.85 0.14 7.15
N ASN A 131 10.02 0.74 7.37
CA ASN A 131 10.99 1.03 6.32
C ASN A 131 11.81 -0.23 5.98
N GLN A 132 11.47 -0.88 4.87
CA GLN A 132 12.11 -2.11 4.43
C GLN A 132 13.53 -1.89 3.84
N TYR A 133 13.91 -0.67 3.50
CA TYR A 133 15.30 -0.35 3.19
C TYR A 133 16.17 -0.46 4.45
N LEU A 134 15.73 0.15 5.54
CA LEU A 134 16.45 0.08 6.82
C LEU A 134 16.44 -1.33 7.42
N ALA A 135 15.36 -2.07 7.24
CA ALA A 135 15.30 -3.48 7.61
C ALA A 135 16.40 -4.31 6.89
N TYR A 136 16.58 -4.06 5.58
CA TYR A 136 17.68 -4.68 4.83
C TYR A 136 19.05 -4.19 5.30
N GLU A 137 19.22 -2.90 5.52
CA GLU A 137 20.51 -2.35 5.96
C GLU A 137 20.94 -2.86 7.33
N ALA A 138 20.00 -3.12 8.23
CA ALA A 138 20.24 -3.67 9.56
C ALA A 138 20.72 -5.14 9.57
N LEU A 139 20.62 -5.86 8.44
CA LEU A 139 21.14 -7.21 8.33
C LEU A 139 22.66 -7.23 8.34
N SER A 140 23.25 -8.25 8.98
CA SER A 140 24.67 -8.53 8.85
C SER A 140 25.06 -8.84 7.39
N GLN A 141 26.33 -8.65 7.05
CA GLN A 141 26.82 -8.96 5.69
C GLN A 141 26.55 -10.42 5.31
N ALA A 142 26.80 -11.37 6.22
CA ALA A 142 26.51 -12.78 5.99
C ALA A 142 25.02 -13.06 5.71
N MET A 143 24.11 -12.38 6.45
CA MET A 143 22.66 -12.50 6.17
C MET A 143 22.28 -11.91 4.81
N LYS A 144 22.85 -10.76 4.43
CA LYS A 144 22.62 -10.18 3.10
C LYS A 144 23.05 -11.12 1.98
N GLU A 145 24.17 -11.80 2.15
CA GLU A 145 24.69 -12.81 1.20
C GLU A 145 23.78 -14.02 1.10
N ILE A 146 23.41 -14.63 2.23
CA ILE A 146 22.50 -15.80 2.28
C ILE A 146 21.16 -15.47 1.64
N LEU A 147 20.59 -14.31 1.95
CA LEU A 147 19.24 -13.93 1.49
C LEU A 147 19.19 -13.44 0.03
N THR A 148 20.32 -13.17 -0.61
CA THR A 148 20.36 -12.66 -1.99
C THR A 148 19.74 -13.63 -2.99
N GLU A 149 19.94 -14.94 -2.80
CA GLU A 149 19.41 -16.00 -3.67
C GLU A 149 18.02 -16.51 -3.25
N VAL A 150 17.52 -16.03 -2.10
CA VAL A 150 16.22 -16.50 -1.56
C VAL A 150 15.07 -15.85 -2.33
N LYS A 151 14.10 -16.68 -2.69
CA LYS A 151 12.84 -16.26 -3.30
C LYS A 151 11.68 -16.57 -2.36
N THR A 152 10.67 -15.73 -2.41
CA THR A 152 9.42 -15.89 -1.66
C THR A 152 8.29 -16.25 -2.60
N PHE A 153 7.49 -17.22 -2.22
CA PHE A 153 6.23 -17.56 -2.90
C PHE A 153 5.10 -16.84 -2.18
N ASN A 154 4.31 -16.07 -2.91
CA ASN A 154 3.28 -15.21 -2.34
C ASN A 154 1.91 -15.59 -2.90
N VAL A 155 0.92 -15.80 -2.02
CA VAL A 155 -0.41 -16.28 -2.39
C VAL A 155 -1.49 -15.33 -1.88
N GLY A 156 -2.37 -14.91 -2.76
CA GLY A 156 -3.47 -14.01 -2.44
C GLY A 156 -4.63 -14.64 -1.69
N ASP A 157 -4.80 -15.96 -1.77
CA ASP A 157 -5.94 -16.69 -1.18
C ASP A 157 -5.82 -16.96 0.33
N GLY A 158 -4.83 -16.36 0.99
CA GLY A 158 -4.71 -16.42 2.44
C GLY A 158 -4.44 -17.82 2.96
N PHE A 159 -3.39 -18.47 2.46
CA PHE A 159 -2.78 -19.61 3.13
C PHE A 159 -2.12 -19.14 4.42
N SER A 160 -2.89 -18.94 5.48
CA SER A 160 -2.29 -18.91 6.81
C SER A 160 -1.97 -20.35 7.20
N ARG A 161 -0.69 -20.61 7.47
CA ARG A 161 -0.23 -21.92 7.97
C ARG A 161 -1.08 -22.34 9.17
N GLY A 162 -1.77 -23.48 9.06
CA GLY A 162 -2.30 -24.26 10.17
C GLY A 162 -3.63 -23.80 10.80
N ILE A 163 -4.19 -22.68 10.39
CA ILE A 163 -5.55 -22.30 10.78
C ILE A 163 -6.42 -22.53 9.54
N GLY A 164 -7.38 -23.44 9.64
CA GLY A 164 -8.22 -23.84 8.52
C GLY A 164 -8.69 -22.66 7.69
N LYS A 165 -8.75 -22.84 6.37
CA LYS A 165 -9.13 -21.82 5.37
C LYS A 165 -10.43 -21.11 5.78
N ALA A 166 -10.34 -20.11 6.65
CA ALA A 166 -11.45 -19.19 6.80
C ALA A 166 -11.62 -18.52 5.45
N LYS A 167 -12.66 -18.88 4.72
CA LYS A 167 -12.98 -18.27 3.44
C LYS A 167 -12.93 -16.77 3.66
N ARG A 168 -12.35 -16.03 2.73
CA ARG A 168 -12.25 -14.56 2.84
C ARG A 168 -13.57 -13.90 3.23
N ILE A 169 -14.68 -14.45 2.77
CA ILE A 169 -16.03 -14.02 3.09
C ILE A 169 -16.36 -14.15 4.58
N ASP A 170 -15.78 -15.13 5.28
CA ASP A 170 -16.04 -15.40 6.70
C ASP A 170 -15.36 -14.35 7.60
N ARG A 171 -14.24 -13.76 7.13
CA ARG A 171 -13.54 -12.69 7.84
C ARG A 171 -14.43 -11.45 8.02
N TYR A 172 -15.34 -11.20 7.08
CA TYR A 172 -16.24 -10.06 7.09
C TYR A 172 -17.68 -10.47 7.38
N ALA A 173 -17.90 -11.62 8.04
CA ALA A 173 -19.25 -12.12 8.34
C ALA A 173 -20.09 -11.10 9.14
N LYS A 174 -19.44 -10.30 9.99
CA LYS A 174 -20.08 -9.26 10.81
C LYS A 174 -20.10 -7.86 10.16
N ASN A 175 -19.52 -7.71 8.96
CA ASN A 175 -19.54 -6.46 8.22
C ASN A 175 -20.21 -6.68 6.85
N PRO A 176 -21.55 -6.51 6.75
CA PRO A 176 -22.28 -6.76 5.51
C PRO A 176 -21.79 -5.91 4.34
N THR A 177 -21.40 -4.65 4.59
CA THR A 177 -20.90 -3.72 3.59
C THR A 177 -19.61 -4.21 2.94
N MET A 178 -18.63 -4.61 3.76
CA MET A 178 -17.37 -5.15 3.24
C MET A 178 -17.58 -6.52 2.59
N ARG A 179 -18.45 -7.36 3.18
CA ARG A 179 -18.79 -8.68 2.62
C ARG A 179 -19.38 -8.58 1.22
N ALA A 180 -20.25 -7.60 0.96
CA ALA A 180 -20.85 -7.37 -0.35
C ALA A 180 -19.85 -6.94 -1.43
N LYS A 181 -18.70 -6.41 -1.04
CA LYS A 181 -17.61 -6.01 -1.95
C LYS A 181 -16.68 -7.15 -2.33
N ILE A 182 -16.76 -8.31 -1.66
CA ILE A 182 -15.89 -9.44 -1.97
C ILE A 182 -16.33 -10.06 -3.30
N ARG A 183 -15.35 -10.27 -4.17
CA ARG A 183 -15.57 -10.95 -5.46
C ARG A 183 -14.62 -12.15 -5.62
N ASN A 184 -15.01 -13.07 -6.49
CA ASN A 184 -14.12 -14.12 -6.96
C ASN A 184 -13.13 -13.49 -7.98
N PRO A 185 -11.82 -13.71 -7.87
CA PRO A 185 -10.84 -13.23 -8.84
C PRO A 185 -10.99 -13.87 -10.23
N GLY A 186 -11.75 -14.96 -10.36
CA GLY A 186 -11.89 -15.71 -11.63
C GLY A 186 -10.55 -16.33 -12.03
N ASN A 187 -10.14 -16.05 -13.28
CA ASN A 187 -8.87 -16.55 -13.84
C ASN A 187 -7.67 -15.62 -13.60
N ILE A 188 -7.79 -14.60 -12.73
CA ILE A 188 -6.69 -13.71 -12.41
C ILE A 188 -5.66 -14.49 -11.58
N THR A 189 -4.40 -14.46 -12.01
CA THR A 189 -3.29 -15.05 -11.25
C THR A 189 -3.14 -14.30 -9.92
N THR A 190 -3.20 -15.04 -8.82
CA THR A 190 -3.05 -14.54 -7.46
C THR A 190 -1.92 -15.22 -6.72
N GLU A 191 -0.91 -15.62 -7.45
CA GLU A 191 0.31 -16.26 -6.96
C GLU A 191 1.52 -15.67 -7.69
N ALA A 192 2.57 -15.36 -6.96
CA ALA A 192 3.80 -14.85 -7.54
C ALA A 192 5.03 -15.25 -6.74
N VAL A 193 6.14 -15.46 -7.44
CA VAL A 193 7.47 -15.61 -6.85
C VAL A 193 8.23 -14.32 -7.00
N HIS A 194 8.76 -13.82 -5.88
CA HIS A 194 9.60 -12.61 -5.86
C HIS A 194 10.93 -12.88 -5.18
N PRO A 195 12.02 -12.18 -5.57
CA PRO A 195 13.22 -12.15 -4.76
C PRO A 195 12.89 -11.59 -3.36
N LEU A 196 13.42 -12.21 -2.30
CA LEU A 196 13.27 -11.70 -0.93
C LEU A 196 13.96 -10.35 -0.77
N ILE A 197 15.10 -10.16 -1.42
CA ILE A 197 15.78 -8.86 -1.52
C ILE A 197 15.44 -8.25 -2.88
N ARG A 198 14.69 -7.16 -2.89
CA ARG A 198 14.32 -6.43 -4.11
C ARG A 198 15.06 -5.10 -4.20
N THR A 199 15.53 -4.79 -5.40
CA THR A 199 16.05 -3.45 -5.73
C THR A 199 14.89 -2.59 -6.24
N HIS A 200 14.64 -1.46 -5.60
CA HIS A 200 13.61 -0.52 -6.04
C HIS A 200 13.99 0.08 -7.40
N PRO A 201 13.09 0.09 -8.40
CA PRO A 201 13.47 0.45 -9.77
C PRO A 201 13.91 1.90 -9.94
N GLU A 202 13.40 2.82 -9.12
CA GLU A 202 13.71 4.25 -9.20
C GLU A 202 14.81 4.66 -8.23
N THR A 203 14.72 4.28 -6.94
CA THR A 203 15.72 4.67 -5.94
C THR A 203 16.99 3.83 -5.98
N ARG A 204 16.96 2.66 -6.61
CA ARG A 204 18.03 1.66 -6.69
C ARG A 204 18.45 1.09 -5.31
N LYS A 205 17.73 1.45 -4.25
CA LYS A 205 17.95 0.90 -2.91
C LYS A 205 17.43 -0.53 -2.81
N LYS A 206 18.13 -1.36 -2.06
CA LYS A 206 17.69 -2.71 -1.72
C LYS A 206 16.75 -2.69 -0.52
N SER A 207 15.73 -3.55 -0.54
CA SER A 207 14.75 -3.69 0.53
C SER A 207 14.41 -5.16 0.76
N LEU A 208 13.97 -5.50 1.96
CA LEU A 208 13.32 -6.78 2.22
C LEU A 208 11.92 -6.75 1.64
N TYR A 209 11.57 -7.80 0.89
CA TYR A 209 10.24 -7.94 0.27
C TYR A 209 9.55 -9.19 0.83
N ILE A 210 9.02 -9.04 2.04
CA ILE A 210 8.38 -10.11 2.82
C ILE A 210 7.12 -9.56 3.50
N GLY A 211 6.13 -10.39 3.71
CA GLY A 211 4.89 -10.00 4.38
C GLY A 211 4.04 -11.21 4.74
N SER A 212 2.85 -10.97 5.26
CA SER A 212 1.91 -12.01 5.70
C SER A 212 1.41 -12.95 4.59
N HIS A 213 1.60 -12.59 3.34
CA HIS A 213 1.26 -13.42 2.16
C HIS A 213 2.42 -14.29 1.67
N THR A 214 3.58 -14.20 2.32
CA THR A 214 4.79 -14.95 1.98
C THR A 214 4.74 -16.36 2.60
N GLN A 215 5.15 -17.36 1.83
CA GLN A 215 5.34 -18.75 2.22
C GLN A 215 6.77 -19.20 1.95
#